data_ab9309a9ebf203b51e052bdfbd9cbb92
#
_entry.id   ab9309a9ebf203b51e052bdfbd9cbb92
#
_cell.length_a   1.000
_cell.length_b   1.000
_cell.length_c   1.000
_cell.angle_alpha   90.00
_cell.angle_beta   90.00
_cell.angle_gamma   90.00
#
_symmetry.space_group_name_H-M   'P 1'
#
loop_
_entity.id
_entity.type
_entity.pdbx_description
1 polymer ?
#
loop_
_entity_poly.entity_id
_entity_poly.type
_entity_poly.pdbx_seq_one_letter_code
_entity_poly.pdbx_strand_id
1 'polypeptide(L)'
;VVILGWIFMCKWLGLVFFLSFYSIVLTLSAATLICVFFVQHNYENTYAKNTKNWDLIDGAILGSSNLDIPNWLNWFLADISFHSIHHICERIPNYNLRACHKANIHLLQQSKFLKLSDFSNCFKYIIWDNKNEKLIPIS
;
A
#
# COMPACT_ATOMS: atom_id res chain seq x y z
N VAL A 1 25.22 0.30 14.63
CA VAL A 1 24.57 -0.96 14.99
C VAL A 1 24.36 -1.84 13.74
N VAL A 2 23.73 -1.33 12.68
CA VAL A 2 23.40 -2.12 11.47
C VAL A 2 24.63 -2.73 10.79
N ILE A 3 25.66 -1.90 10.54
CA ILE A 3 26.92 -2.35 9.88
C ILE A 3 27.63 -3.44 10.69
N LEU A 4 27.68 -3.28 12.01
CA LEU A 4 28.28 -4.30 12.88
C LEU A 4 27.50 -5.60 12.86
N GLY A 5 26.16 -5.53 12.79
CA GLY A 5 25.30 -6.69 12.62
C GLY A 5 25.57 -7.41 11.29
N TRP A 6 25.76 -6.68 10.20
CA TRP A 6 26.08 -7.26 8.90
C TRP A 6 27.45 -7.95 8.90
N ILE A 7 28.47 -7.30 9.47
CA ILE A 7 29.81 -7.90 9.61
C ILE A 7 29.73 -9.19 10.43
N PHE A 8 28.98 -9.19 11.53
CA PHE A 8 28.78 -10.38 12.35
C PHE A 8 28.09 -11.51 11.56
N MET A 9 27.01 -11.20 10.86
CA MET A 9 26.27 -12.18 10.04
C MET A 9 27.12 -12.73 8.90
N CYS A 10 27.90 -11.89 8.22
CA CYS A 10 28.84 -12.33 7.20
C CYS A 10 29.91 -13.29 7.74
N LYS A 11 30.42 -13.03 8.94
CA LYS A 11 31.42 -13.92 9.58
C LYS A 11 30.80 -15.22 10.05
N TRP A 12 29.56 -15.19 10.54
CA TRP A 12 28.89 -16.37 11.09
C TRP A 12 28.32 -17.27 10.01
N LEU A 13 27.65 -16.72 9.00
CA LEU A 13 26.98 -17.49 7.94
C LEU A 13 27.82 -17.66 6.67
N GLY A 14 28.91 -16.92 6.55
CA GLY A 14 29.65 -16.79 5.31
C GLY A 14 29.09 -15.69 4.41
N LEU A 15 29.99 -14.95 3.78
CA LEU A 15 29.65 -13.75 3.00
C LEU A 15 28.65 -14.04 1.87
N VAL A 16 28.92 -15.05 1.06
CA VAL A 16 28.10 -15.39 -0.11
C VAL A 16 26.70 -15.81 0.31
N PHE A 17 26.60 -16.70 1.29
CA PHE A 17 25.30 -17.19 1.77
C PHE A 17 24.49 -16.05 2.38
N PHE A 18 25.10 -15.24 3.25
CA PHE A 18 24.40 -14.09 3.88
C PHE A 18 23.90 -13.10 2.83
N LEU A 19 24.74 -12.68 1.89
CA LEU A 19 24.35 -11.70 0.88
C LEU A 19 23.26 -12.25 -0.06
N SER A 20 23.35 -13.51 -0.47
CA SER A 20 22.33 -14.14 -1.31
C SER A 20 21.00 -14.21 -0.61
N PHE A 21 20.96 -14.71 0.63
CA PHE A 21 19.73 -14.80 1.43
C PHE A 21 19.14 -13.41 1.71
N TYR A 22 19.97 -12.46 2.12
CA TYR A 22 19.55 -11.09 2.38
C TYR A 22 18.96 -10.41 1.13
N SER A 23 19.59 -10.62 -0.03
CA SER A 23 19.09 -10.07 -1.30
C SER A 23 17.73 -10.65 -1.67
N ILE A 24 17.51 -11.96 -1.47
CA ILE A 24 16.21 -12.60 -1.73
C ILE A 24 15.15 -12.00 -0.80
N VAL A 25 15.42 -11.94 0.50
CA VAL A 25 14.47 -11.39 1.48
C VAL A 25 14.14 -9.94 1.16
N LEU A 26 15.15 -9.12 0.85
CA LEU A 26 14.97 -7.71 0.52
C LEU A 26 14.13 -7.55 -0.75
N THR A 27 14.43 -8.34 -1.79
CA THR A 27 13.69 -8.30 -3.07
C THR A 27 12.23 -8.69 -2.87
N LEU A 28 11.95 -9.77 -2.14
CA LEU A 28 10.58 -10.20 -1.86
C LEU A 28 9.81 -9.18 -1.03
N SER A 29 10.46 -8.60 -0.02
CA SER A 29 9.85 -7.55 0.81
C SER A 29 9.54 -6.30 -0.01
N ALA A 30 10.48 -5.85 -0.83
CA ALA A 30 10.29 -4.70 -1.70
C ALA A 30 9.18 -4.96 -2.74
N ALA A 31 9.16 -6.11 -3.39
CA ALA A 31 8.13 -6.50 -4.34
C ALA A 31 6.74 -6.52 -3.70
N THR A 32 6.63 -7.06 -2.47
CA THR A 32 5.38 -7.08 -1.72
C THR A 32 4.89 -5.66 -1.40
N LEU A 33 5.75 -4.80 -0.88
CA LEU A 33 5.39 -3.42 -0.56
C LEU A 33 5.00 -2.62 -1.80
N ILE A 34 5.75 -2.76 -2.90
CA ILE A 34 5.43 -2.11 -4.18
C ILE A 34 4.09 -2.59 -4.72
N CYS A 35 3.82 -3.91 -4.67
CA CYS A 35 2.54 -4.48 -5.09
C CYS A 35 1.37 -3.93 -4.27
N VAL A 36 1.50 -3.92 -2.93
CA VAL A 36 0.49 -3.38 -2.03
C VAL A 36 0.23 -1.91 -2.31
N PHE A 37 1.27 -1.11 -2.40
CA PHE A 37 1.17 0.32 -2.73
C PHE A 37 0.49 0.54 -4.09
N PHE A 38 0.89 -0.23 -5.09
CA PHE A 38 0.34 -0.13 -6.44
C PHE A 38 -1.17 -0.40 -6.47
N VAL A 39 -1.63 -1.54 -5.91
CA VAL A 39 -3.05 -1.91 -5.93
C VAL A 39 -3.92 -0.96 -5.12
N GLN A 40 -3.36 -0.32 -4.10
CA GLN A 40 -4.09 0.65 -3.28
C GLN A 40 -4.35 1.98 -4.00
N HIS A 41 -3.67 2.24 -5.12
CA HIS A 41 -3.85 3.45 -5.92
C HIS A 41 -4.33 3.20 -7.35
N ASN A 42 -4.20 1.97 -7.86
CA ASN A 42 -4.55 1.62 -9.23
C ASN A 42 -5.75 0.67 -9.26
N TYR A 43 -6.94 1.22 -9.27
CA TYR A 43 -8.19 0.48 -9.35
C TYR A 43 -9.23 1.25 -10.16
N GLU A 44 -10.31 0.59 -10.53
CA GLU A 44 -11.38 1.19 -11.31
C GLU A 44 -12.02 2.38 -10.58
N ASN A 45 -12.15 3.49 -11.29
CA ASN A 45 -12.71 4.76 -10.80
C ASN A 45 -11.90 5.42 -9.66
N THR A 46 -10.59 5.16 -9.61
CA THR A 46 -9.72 5.89 -8.69
C THR A 46 -9.83 7.39 -8.93
N TYR A 47 -10.06 8.15 -7.84
CA TYR A 47 -10.07 9.59 -7.89
C TYR A 47 -8.66 10.13 -8.17
N ALA A 48 -8.56 10.94 -9.21
CA ALA A 48 -7.39 11.75 -9.47
C ALA A 48 -7.86 13.03 -10.18
N LYS A 49 -7.49 14.17 -9.66
CA LYS A 49 -7.79 15.48 -10.26
C LYS A 49 -6.54 16.32 -10.34
N ASN A 50 -6.52 17.27 -11.26
CA ASN A 50 -5.40 18.20 -11.32
C ASN A 50 -5.48 19.19 -10.14
N THR A 51 -4.34 19.84 -9.84
CA THR A 51 -4.09 20.64 -8.63
C THR A 51 -5.12 21.69 -8.30
N LYS A 52 -5.88 22.22 -9.28
CA LYS A 52 -6.86 23.28 -9.04
C LYS A 52 -8.15 22.78 -8.38
N ASN A 53 -8.49 21.51 -8.58
CA ASN A 53 -9.74 20.92 -8.11
C ASN A 53 -9.49 19.73 -7.16
N TRP A 54 -8.24 19.57 -6.68
CA TRP A 54 -7.89 18.48 -5.78
C TRP A 54 -8.28 18.81 -4.33
N ASP A 55 -8.95 17.90 -3.69
CA ASP A 55 -9.28 17.96 -2.28
C ASP A 55 -8.54 16.83 -1.51
N LEU A 56 -8.01 17.17 -0.32
CA LEU A 56 -7.24 16.23 0.50
C LEU A 56 -8.09 15.04 0.96
N ILE A 57 -9.31 15.30 1.39
CA ILE A 57 -10.19 14.26 1.94
C ILE A 57 -10.68 13.34 0.82
N ASP A 58 -11.12 13.92 -0.30
CA ASP A 58 -11.50 13.13 -1.47
C ASP A 58 -10.31 12.32 -2.00
N GLY A 59 -9.13 12.93 -2.07
CA GLY A 59 -7.90 12.23 -2.46
C GLY A 59 -7.54 11.07 -1.54
N ALA A 60 -7.75 11.21 -0.23
CA ALA A 60 -7.50 10.17 0.74
C ALA A 60 -8.55 9.05 0.71
N ILE A 61 -9.83 9.39 0.52
CA ILE A 61 -10.94 8.43 0.60
C ILE A 61 -11.21 7.75 -0.74
N LEU A 62 -11.18 8.50 -1.84
CA LEU A 62 -11.53 8.03 -3.18
C LEU A 62 -10.30 7.76 -4.06
N GLY A 63 -9.16 8.38 -3.75
CA GLY A 63 -7.88 8.20 -4.46
C GLY A 63 -7.01 7.09 -3.86
N SER A 64 -7.44 6.49 -2.75
CA SER A 64 -6.80 5.32 -2.16
C SER A 64 -7.82 4.26 -1.78
N SER A 65 -7.41 3.00 -1.80
CA SER A 65 -8.23 1.89 -1.34
C SER A 65 -7.69 1.26 -0.06
N ASN A 66 -8.58 0.72 0.74
CA ASN A 66 -8.25 -0.15 1.86
C ASN A 66 -8.21 -1.61 1.39
N LEU A 67 -7.51 -2.49 2.12
CA LEU A 67 -7.46 -3.90 1.79
C LEU A 67 -8.29 -4.73 2.79
N ASP A 68 -9.17 -5.56 2.27
CA ASP A 68 -9.89 -6.58 3.04
C ASP A 68 -9.08 -7.88 3.01
N ILE A 69 -8.15 -8.01 3.94
CA ILE A 69 -7.19 -9.10 4.05
C ILE A 69 -7.19 -9.69 5.46
N PRO A 70 -6.78 -10.96 5.63
CA PRO A 70 -6.69 -11.59 6.93
C PRO A 70 -5.81 -10.80 7.92
N ASN A 71 -6.20 -10.83 9.20
CA ASN A 71 -5.51 -10.06 10.24
C ASN A 71 -4.01 -10.35 10.37
N TRP A 72 -3.59 -11.60 10.17
CA TRP A 72 -2.19 -11.98 10.23
C TRP A 72 -1.38 -11.34 9.09
N LEU A 73 -1.97 -11.29 7.88
CA LEU A 73 -1.32 -10.65 6.74
C LEU A 73 -1.26 -9.13 6.93
N ASN A 74 -2.34 -8.54 7.46
CA ASN A 74 -2.37 -7.12 7.77
C ASN A 74 -1.31 -6.73 8.81
N TRP A 75 -1.09 -7.57 9.82
CA TRP A 75 -0.02 -7.38 10.79
C TRP A 75 1.37 -7.37 10.11
N PHE A 76 1.62 -8.30 9.18
CA PHE A 76 2.86 -8.33 8.39
C PHE A 76 3.06 -7.06 7.54
N LEU A 77 1.98 -6.49 7.06
CA LEU A 77 1.97 -5.25 6.28
C LEU A 77 1.89 -3.99 7.17
N ALA A 78 2.16 -4.12 8.46
CA ALA A 78 2.15 -3.02 9.42
C ALA A 78 0.83 -2.23 9.42
N ASP A 79 -0.32 -2.92 9.30
CA ASP A 79 -1.68 -2.35 9.24
C ASP A 79 -1.91 -1.30 8.13
N ILE A 80 -1.02 -1.23 7.11
CA ILE A 80 -1.16 -0.30 5.97
C ILE A 80 -2.38 -0.61 5.09
N SER A 81 -3.08 -1.71 5.34
CA SER A 81 -4.37 -1.97 4.70
C SER A 81 -5.45 -0.94 5.02
N PHE A 82 -5.31 -0.20 6.12
CA PHE A 82 -6.16 0.97 6.46
C PHE A 82 -5.62 2.24 5.81
N HIS A 83 -5.45 2.21 4.50
CA HIS A 83 -4.67 3.17 3.74
C HIS A 83 -5.30 4.55 3.63
N SER A 84 -6.63 4.62 3.54
CA SER A 84 -7.35 5.90 3.51
C SER A 84 -7.09 6.72 4.78
N ILE A 85 -7.03 6.08 5.96
CA ILE A 85 -6.68 6.76 7.21
C ILE A 85 -5.23 7.25 7.20
N HIS A 86 -4.32 6.45 6.65
CA HIS A 86 -2.93 6.86 6.51
C HIS A 86 -2.80 8.11 5.62
N HIS A 87 -3.56 8.20 4.53
CA HIS A 87 -3.59 9.38 3.66
C HIS A 87 -4.24 10.61 4.31
N ILE A 88 -5.26 10.44 5.16
CA ILE A 88 -5.86 11.56 5.90
C ILE A 88 -4.86 12.12 6.90
N CYS A 89 -4.11 11.26 7.59
CA CYS A 89 -3.12 11.69 8.59
C CYS A 89 -1.94 10.71 8.66
N GLU A 90 -0.87 11.03 7.95
CA GLU A 90 0.37 10.25 7.91
C GLU A 90 1.10 10.14 9.26
N ARG A 91 0.75 11.01 10.22
CA ARG A 91 1.33 11.01 11.57
C ARG A 91 0.78 9.92 12.49
N ILE A 92 -0.29 9.22 12.06
CA ILE A 92 -0.84 8.11 12.84
C ILE A 92 0.12 6.92 12.74
N PRO A 93 0.69 6.44 13.86
CA PRO A 93 1.53 5.25 13.83
C PRO A 93 0.75 4.04 13.32
N ASN A 94 1.43 3.13 12.62
CA ASN A 94 0.80 1.95 12.02
C ASN A 94 -0.04 1.13 13.01
N TYR A 95 0.42 0.93 14.23
CA TYR A 95 -0.30 0.19 15.28
C TYR A 95 -1.61 0.86 15.74
N ASN A 96 -1.84 2.13 15.39
CA ASN A 96 -3.06 2.87 15.66
C ASN A 96 -4.00 3.00 14.44
N LEU A 97 -3.56 2.65 13.23
CA LEU A 97 -4.36 2.79 12.01
C LEU A 97 -5.68 2.03 12.09
N ARG A 98 -5.66 0.80 12.58
CA ARG A 98 -6.85 -0.04 12.77
C ARG A 98 -7.84 0.58 13.77
N ALA A 99 -7.36 1.07 14.89
CA ALA A 99 -8.21 1.69 15.92
C ALA A 99 -8.82 3.00 15.38
N CYS A 100 -8.01 3.83 14.72
CA CYS A 100 -8.47 5.05 14.09
C CYS A 100 -9.51 4.80 12.99
N HIS A 101 -9.29 3.80 12.14
CA HIS A 101 -10.24 3.38 11.10
C HIS A 101 -11.60 2.98 11.72
N LYS A 102 -11.58 2.12 12.74
CA LYS A 102 -12.81 1.69 13.43
C LYS A 102 -13.58 2.86 14.06
N ALA A 103 -12.86 3.78 14.70
CA ALA A 103 -13.47 4.95 15.35
C ALA A 103 -14.12 5.92 14.35
N ASN A 104 -13.63 5.95 13.11
CA ASN A 104 -14.06 6.91 12.08
C ASN A 104 -14.74 6.25 10.88
N ILE A 105 -15.24 5.02 11.02
CA ILE A 105 -15.84 4.25 9.92
C ILE A 105 -17.00 5.00 9.24
N HIS A 106 -17.72 5.83 9.97
CA HIS A 106 -18.83 6.63 9.45
C HIS A 106 -18.36 7.70 8.43
N LEU A 107 -17.12 8.17 8.52
CA LEU A 107 -16.50 9.11 7.58
C LEU A 107 -15.93 8.39 6.35
N LEU A 108 -15.68 7.10 6.46
CA LEU A 108 -14.98 6.29 5.45
C LEU A 108 -15.93 5.43 4.61
N GLN A 109 -17.24 5.72 4.62
CA GLN A 109 -18.25 4.91 3.93
C GLN A 109 -18.03 4.83 2.40
N GLN A 110 -17.38 5.83 1.81
CA GLN A 110 -17.08 5.87 0.39
C GLN A 110 -15.72 5.24 0.04
N SER A 111 -14.93 4.86 1.05
CA SER A 111 -13.63 4.23 0.81
C SER A 111 -13.80 2.87 0.12
N LYS A 112 -13.01 2.65 -0.92
CA LYS A 112 -12.97 1.35 -1.60
C LYS A 112 -12.25 0.31 -0.75
N PHE A 113 -12.81 -0.90 -0.69
CA PHE A 113 -12.15 -2.07 -0.11
C PHE A 113 -11.84 -3.07 -1.22
N LEU A 114 -10.58 -3.49 -1.32
CA LEU A 114 -10.10 -4.48 -2.29
C LEU A 114 -9.77 -5.79 -1.56
N LYS A 115 -10.22 -6.89 -2.13
CA LYS A 115 -9.82 -8.25 -1.72
C LYS A 115 -8.59 -8.70 -2.49
N LEU A 116 -7.92 -9.74 -2.02
CA LEU A 116 -6.78 -10.32 -2.75
C LEU A 116 -7.16 -10.77 -4.17
N SER A 117 -8.40 -11.21 -4.37
CA SER A 117 -8.94 -11.54 -5.70
C SER A 117 -8.97 -10.39 -6.69
N ASP A 118 -9.01 -9.15 -6.19
CA ASP A 118 -9.16 -7.96 -7.02
C ASP A 118 -7.81 -7.43 -7.52
N PHE A 119 -6.70 -7.88 -6.90
CA PHE A 119 -5.36 -7.42 -7.22
C PHE A 119 -5.00 -7.57 -8.70
N SER A 120 -5.33 -8.71 -9.30
CA SER A 120 -5.08 -8.95 -10.72
C SER A 120 -5.77 -7.92 -11.64
N ASN A 121 -6.94 -7.44 -11.25
CA ASN A 121 -7.65 -6.40 -11.99
C ASN A 121 -6.99 -5.03 -11.84
N CYS A 122 -6.43 -4.71 -10.67
CA CYS A 122 -5.74 -3.44 -10.43
C CYS A 122 -4.59 -3.23 -11.42
N PHE A 123 -3.88 -4.27 -11.82
CA PHE A 123 -2.78 -4.18 -12.79
C PHE A 123 -3.23 -3.81 -14.21
N LYS A 124 -4.53 -3.80 -14.50
CA LYS A 124 -5.07 -3.36 -15.78
C LYS A 124 -5.30 -1.85 -15.82
N TYR A 125 -5.53 -1.19 -14.68
CA TYR A 125 -5.87 0.23 -14.59
C TYR A 125 -4.61 1.08 -14.41
N ILE A 126 -3.87 1.28 -15.52
CA ILE A 126 -2.61 2.03 -15.52
C ILE A 126 -2.59 3.20 -16.50
N ILE A 127 -3.60 3.34 -17.35
CA ILE A 127 -3.68 4.41 -18.33
C ILE A 127 -4.58 5.52 -17.78
N TRP A 128 -4.06 6.74 -17.78
CA TRP A 128 -4.84 7.92 -17.41
C TRP A 128 -5.63 8.47 -18.61
N ASP A 129 -6.95 8.57 -18.48
CA ASP A 129 -7.83 9.22 -19.45
C ASP A 129 -8.06 10.69 -19.01
N ASN A 130 -7.40 11.60 -19.68
CA ASN A 130 -7.52 13.04 -19.42
C ASN A 130 -8.93 13.61 -19.64
N LYS A 131 -9.73 12.99 -20.52
CA LYS A 131 -11.04 13.48 -20.87
C LYS A 131 -12.08 13.16 -19.80
N ASN A 132 -11.98 11.96 -19.25
CA ASN A 132 -12.92 11.45 -18.24
C ASN A 132 -12.35 11.53 -16.82
N GLU A 133 -11.12 12.03 -16.65
CA GLU A 133 -10.41 12.17 -15.36
C GLU A 133 -10.43 10.88 -14.55
N LYS A 134 -10.09 9.72 -15.16
CA LYS A 134 -10.08 8.42 -14.51
C LYS A 134 -9.04 7.47 -15.09
N LEU A 135 -8.69 6.44 -14.31
CA LEU A 135 -7.90 5.33 -14.81
C LEU A 135 -8.76 4.42 -15.70
N ILE A 136 -8.22 4.02 -16.84
CA ILE A 136 -8.84 3.09 -17.77
C ILE A 136 -7.97 1.83 -17.92
N PRO A 137 -8.58 0.66 -18.20
CA PRO A 137 -7.83 -0.56 -18.37
C PRO A 137 -7.08 -0.57 -19.70
N ILE A 138 -5.98 -1.30 -19.73
CA ILE A 138 -5.32 -1.69 -20.99
C ILE A 138 -6.26 -2.66 -21.71
N SER A 139 -6.58 -2.35 -22.94
CA SER A 139 -7.33 -3.22 -23.86
C SER A 139 -6.45 -4.35 -24.38
#